data_7628dd246a9ef586d9940018d779a41d
#
_entry.id   7628dd246a9ef586d9940018d779a41d
#
_cell.length_a   1.000
_cell.length_b   1.000
_cell.length_c   1.000
_cell.angle_alpha   90.00
_cell.angle_beta   90.00
_cell.angle_gamma   90.00
#
_symmetry.space_group_name_H-M   'P 1'
#
loop_
_entity.id
_entity.type
_entity.pdbx_description
1 polymer ?
#
loop_
_entity_poly.entity_id
_entity_poly.type
_entity_poly.pdbx_seq_one_letter_code
_entity_poly.pdbx_strand_id
1 'polypeptide(L)'
;MDKNVLKKYAVWARRELIVRVGQRATFYGVTEENYGDVSAESINGRILSDIEKKQRKALIAQIRKKGYEEVIEEVAYTWFNRFLALRFMEVNGYLPDRVKIFTDCDNRFQPQILNEAIDLEIVGLDMEKVYAYKDANQTEELYKY
;
A
#
# COMPACT_ATOMS: atom_id res chain seq x y z
N MET A 1 27.01 1.45 9.19
CA MET A 1 26.10 1.57 8.03
C MET A 1 26.64 2.64 7.09
N ASP A 2 26.82 2.32 5.82
CA ASP A 2 27.37 3.26 4.83
C ASP A 2 26.30 4.34 4.48
N LYS A 3 26.57 5.59 4.84
CA LYS A 3 25.68 6.73 4.62
C LYS A 3 25.42 6.99 3.12
N ASN A 4 26.39 6.66 2.25
CA ASN A 4 26.26 6.87 0.81
C ASN A 4 25.31 5.84 0.19
N VAL A 5 25.36 4.59 0.63
CA VAL A 5 24.42 3.54 0.21
C VAL A 5 23.01 3.89 0.65
N LEU A 6 22.83 4.34 1.89
CA LEU A 6 21.53 4.76 2.40
C LEU A 6 20.94 5.94 1.60
N LYS A 7 21.77 6.94 1.28
CA LYS A 7 21.34 8.10 0.48
C LYS A 7 20.91 7.68 -0.93
N LYS A 8 21.68 6.82 -1.59
CA LYS A 8 21.34 6.30 -2.92
C LYS A 8 20.02 5.52 -2.89
N TYR A 9 19.86 4.67 -1.87
CA TYR A 9 18.62 3.91 -1.68
C TYR A 9 17.40 4.81 -1.46
N ALA A 10 17.50 5.83 -0.60
CA ALA A 10 16.41 6.75 -0.34
C ALA A 10 15.96 7.52 -1.60
N VAL A 11 16.91 7.96 -2.42
CA VAL A 11 16.63 8.63 -3.70
C VAL A 11 15.93 7.68 -4.67
N TRP A 12 16.44 6.45 -4.79
CA TRP A 12 15.81 5.42 -5.63
C TRP A 12 14.40 5.07 -5.15
N ALA A 13 14.24 4.80 -3.86
CA ALA A 13 12.95 4.42 -3.28
C ALA A 13 11.89 5.53 -3.45
N ARG A 14 12.28 6.81 -3.27
CA ARG A 14 11.39 7.94 -3.53
C ARG A 14 10.90 7.94 -4.99
N ARG A 15 11.79 7.80 -5.94
CA ARG A 15 11.44 7.77 -7.37
C ARG A 15 10.52 6.61 -7.71
N GLU A 16 10.84 5.41 -7.23
CA GLU A 16 10.04 4.22 -7.45
C GLU A 16 8.63 4.38 -6.85
N LEU A 17 8.51 4.89 -5.64
CA LEU A 17 7.21 5.12 -5.01
C LEU A 17 6.38 6.16 -5.75
N ILE A 18 6.97 7.26 -6.22
CA ILE A 18 6.25 8.25 -7.05
C ILE A 18 5.66 7.58 -8.29
N VAL A 19 6.46 6.77 -9.00
CA VAL A 19 5.99 6.03 -10.17
C VAL A 19 4.84 5.07 -9.81
N ARG A 20 4.98 4.29 -8.74
CA ARG A 20 3.96 3.33 -8.31
C ARG A 20 2.66 4.00 -7.87
N VAL A 21 2.76 5.11 -7.13
CA VAL A 21 1.60 5.90 -6.72
C VAL A 21 0.90 6.49 -7.93
N GLY A 22 1.65 7.04 -8.91
CA GLY A 22 1.10 7.54 -10.17
C GLY A 22 0.38 6.45 -10.98
N GLN A 23 0.98 5.27 -11.10
CA GLN A 23 0.33 4.11 -11.73
C GLN A 23 -0.97 3.73 -11.01
N ARG A 24 -0.97 3.77 -9.68
CA ARG A 24 -2.18 3.49 -8.89
C ARG A 24 -3.25 4.56 -9.09
N ALA A 25 -2.88 5.84 -9.16
CA ALA A 25 -3.81 6.92 -9.50
C ALA A 25 -4.42 6.72 -10.89
N THR A 26 -3.60 6.38 -11.90
CA THR A 26 -4.04 6.07 -13.26
C THR A 26 -5.02 4.90 -13.30
N PHE A 27 -4.79 3.86 -12.49
CA PHE A 27 -5.72 2.74 -12.36
C PHE A 27 -7.13 3.18 -11.92
N TYR A 28 -7.22 4.24 -11.12
CA TYR A 28 -8.47 4.88 -10.72
C TYR A 28 -8.92 6.01 -11.67
N GLY A 29 -8.34 6.09 -12.87
CA GLY A 29 -8.68 7.09 -13.88
C GLY A 29 -8.29 8.52 -13.47
N VAL A 30 -7.21 8.65 -12.70
CA VAL A 30 -6.67 9.95 -12.27
C VAL A 30 -5.27 10.10 -12.84
N THR A 31 -5.09 11.03 -13.76
CA THR A 31 -3.81 11.35 -14.38
C THR A 31 -3.49 12.82 -14.17
N GLU A 32 -2.29 13.24 -14.52
CA GLU A 32 -1.87 14.64 -14.47
C GLU A 32 -2.74 15.52 -15.37
N GLU A 33 -3.09 15.02 -16.56
CA GLU A 33 -3.86 15.77 -17.57
C GLU A 33 -5.36 15.76 -17.32
N ASN A 34 -5.87 14.66 -16.75
CA ASN A 34 -7.32 14.48 -16.63
C ASN A 34 -7.66 13.47 -15.54
N TYR A 35 -8.78 13.69 -14.85
CA TYR A 35 -9.36 12.76 -13.89
C TYR A 35 -10.81 12.38 -14.21
N GLY A 36 -11.32 12.78 -15.39
CA GLY A 36 -12.68 12.46 -15.85
C GLY A 36 -13.78 12.94 -14.92
N ASP A 37 -14.93 12.27 -14.97
CA ASP A 37 -16.04 12.55 -14.07
C ASP A 37 -15.72 12.15 -12.64
N VAL A 38 -15.85 13.11 -11.70
CA VAL A 38 -15.64 12.90 -10.26
C VAL A 38 -16.61 11.90 -9.68
N SER A 39 -17.82 11.84 -10.25
CA SER A 39 -18.92 10.96 -9.82
C SER A 39 -18.93 9.62 -10.57
N ALA A 40 -17.92 9.31 -11.37
CA ALA A 40 -17.90 8.09 -12.16
C ALA A 40 -18.13 6.85 -11.27
N GLU A 41 -19.07 6.01 -11.69
CA GLU A 41 -19.36 4.73 -11.01
C GLU A 41 -18.46 3.61 -11.49
N SER A 42 -17.86 3.77 -12.67
CA SER A 42 -16.92 2.81 -13.22
C SER A 42 -15.73 3.50 -13.89
N ILE A 43 -14.57 2.84 -13.88
CA ILE A 43 -13.35 3.28 -14.55
C ILE A 43 -12.82 2.10 -15.36
N ASN A 44 -12.56 2.33 -16.65
CA ASN A 44 -12.06 1.31 -17.59
C ASN A 44 -12.89 0.01 -17.56
N GLY A 45 -14.21 0.13 -17.45
CA GLY A 45 -15.13 -1.02 -17.40
C GLY A 45 -15.22 -1.71 -16.02
N ARG A 46 -14.46 -1.28 -15.02
CA ARG A 46 -14.53 -1.80 -13.65
C ARG A 46 -15.44 -0.92 -12.79
N ILE A 47 -16.45 -1.53 -12.18
CA ILE A 47 -17.35 -0.86 -11.24
C ILE A 47 -16.56 -0.55 -9.96
N LEU A 48 -16.68 0.68 -9.46
CA LEU A 48 -16.06 1.11 -8.21
C LEU A 48 -16.96 0.80 -7.02
N SER A 49 -16.39 0.27 -5.94
CA SER A 49 -17.08 0.17 -4.66
C SER A 49 -17.35 1.58 -4.08
N ASP A 50 -18.28 1.69 -3.12
CA ASP A 50 -18.60 2.97 -2.49
C ASP A 50 -17.41 3.58 -1.75
N ILE A 51 -16.54 2.72 -1.18
CA ILE A 51 -15.29 3.14 -0.56
C ILE A 51 -14.34 3.74 -1.60
N GLU A 52 -14.17 3.06 -2.74
CA GLU A 52 -13.30 3.54 -3.82
C GLU A 52 -13.81 4.83 -4.44
N LYS A 53 -15.14 4.97 -4.64
CA LYS A 53 -15.76 6.22 -5.09
C LYS A 53 -15.43 7.38 -4.13
N LYS A 54 -15.59 7.15 -2.82
CA LYS A 54 -15.29 8.15 -1.79
C LYS A 54 -13.81 8.52 -1.77
N GLN A 55 -12.92 7.53 -1.84
CA GLN A 55 -11.47 7.75 -1.85
C GLN A 55 -11.02 8.48 -3.11
N ARG A 56 -11.55 8.09 -4.29
CA ARG A 56 -11.28 8.77 -5.56
C ARG A 56 -11.71 10.22 -5.53
N LYS A 57 -12.91 10.51 -5.03
CA LYS A 57 -13.43 11.87 -4.89
C LYS A 57 -12.53 12.72 -3.97
N ALA A 58 -12.06 12.15 -2.86
CA ALA A 58 -11.14 12.82 -1.94
C ALA A 58 -9.78 13.10 -2.61
N LEU A 59 -9.24 12.14 -3.36
CA LEU A 59 -8.00 12.30 -4.13
C LEU A 59 -8.12 13.45 -5.15
N ILE A 60 -9.18 13.47 -5.95
CA ILE A 60 -9.42 14.52 -6.94
C ILE A 60 -9.56 15.90 -6.27
N ALA A 61 -10.21 15.97 -5.11
CA ALA A 61 -10.34 17.22 -4.36
C ALA A 61 -8.97 17.76 -3.89
N GLN A 62 -8.06 16.88 -3.46
CA GLN A 62 -6.70 17.26 -3.09
C GLN A 62 -5.90 17.71 -4.33
N ILE A 63 -6.01 17.00 -5.45
CA ILE A 63 -5.34 17.36 -6.70
C ILE A 63 -5.79 18.73 -7.20
N ARG A 64 -7.08 19.04 -7.13
CA ARG A 64 -7.62 20.38 -7.47
C ARG A 64 -7.04 21.48 -6.60
N LYS A 65 -6.73 21.18 -5.35
CA LYS A 65 -6.23 22.16 -4.38
C LYS A 65 -4.73 22.40 -4.50
N LYS A 66 -3.94 21.34 -4.73
CA LYS A 66 -2.48 21.35 -4.63
C LYS A 66 -1.76 21.10 -5.95
N GLY A 67 -2.44 20.48 -6.91
CA GLY A 67 -1.84 19.95 -8.13
C GLY A 67 -1.53 18.46 -8.03
N TYR A 68 -1.42 17.81 -9.20
CA TYR A 68 -1.22 16.36 -9.31
C TYR A 68 0.13 15.92 -8.73
N GLU A 69 1.23 16.56 -9.18
CA GLU A 69 2.58 16.20 -8.76
C GLU A 69 2.76 16.28 -7.25
N GLU A 70 2.31 17.37 -6.63
CA GLU A 70 2.46 17.57 -5.19
C GLU A 70 1.70 16.50 -4.39
N VAL A 71 0.47 16.15 -4.81
CA VAL A 71 -0.32 15.11 -4.15
C VAL A 71 0.32 13.74 -4.30
N ILE A 72 0.80 13.38 -5.50
CA ILE A 72 1.49 12.11 -5.74
C ILE A 72 2.78 12.02 -4.90
N GLU A 73 3.55 13.09 -4.80
CA GLU A 73 4.74 13.13 -3.94
C GLU A 73 4.40 12.99 -2.44
N GLU A 74 3.38 13.69 -1.95
CA GLU A 74 2.93 13.58 -0.55
C GLU A 74 2.50 12.14 -0.21
N VAL A 75 1.76 11.49 -1.11
CA VAL A 75 1.32 10.11 -0.93
C VAL A 75 2.53 9.17 -0.96
N ALA A 76 3.44 9.34 -1.91
CA ALA A 76 4.65 8.52 -2.01
C ALA A 76 5.54 8.66 -0.75
N TYR A 77 5.69 9.88 -0.23
CA TYR A 77 6.42 10.14 1.01
C TYR A 77 5.76 9.48 2.22
N THR A 78 4.43 9.54 2.28
CA THR A 78 3.65 8.89 3.35
C THR A 78 3.88 7.38 3.34
N TRP A 79 3.86 6.74 2.17
CA TRP A 79 4.14 5.31 2.04
C TRP A 79 5.58 4.96 2.38
N PHE A 80 6.54 5.78 1.95
CA PHE A 80 7.95 5.59 2.32
C PHE A 80 8.13 5.55 3.83
N ASN A 81 7.56 6.52 4.55
CA ASN A 81 7.66 6.58 6.01
C ASN A 81 6.98 5.38 6.68
N ARG A 82 5.81 4.94 6.17
CA ARG A 82 5.11 3.76 6.68
C ARG A 82 5.94 2.48 6.51
N PHE A 83 6.48 2.25 5.33
CA PHE A 83 7.34 1.08 5.08
C PHE A 83 8.61 1.11 5.94
N LEU A 84 9.23 2.28 6.07
CA LEU A 84 10.42 2.43 6.90
C LEU A 84 10.10 2.16 8.38
N ALA A 85 9.00 2.69 8.90
CA ALA A 85 8.57 2.46 10.27
C ALA A 85 8.26 0.98 10.52
N LEU A 86 7.48 0.34 9.65
CA LEU A 86 7.15 -1.08 9.76
C LEU A 86 8.41 -1.96 9.69
N ARG A 87 9.34 -1.65 8.78
CA ARG A 87 10.60 -2.39 8.69
C ARG A 87 11.47 -2.19 9.93
N PHE A 88 11.51 -0.98 10.47
CA PHE A 88 12.20 -0.69 11.72
C PHE A 88 11.61 -1.51 12.89
N MET A 89 10.28 -1.53 13.01
CA MET A 89 9.60 -2.33 14.04
C MET A 89 9.87 -3.82 13.86
N GLU A 90 9.82 -4.33 12.64
CA GLU A 90 10.10 -5.73 12.32
C GLU A 90 11.52 -6.15 12.71
N VAL A 91 12.53 -5.36 12.30
CA VAL A 91 13.94 -5.66 12.58
C VAL A 91 14.27 -5.62 14.08
N ASN A 92 13.57 -4.76 14.82
CA ASN A 92 13.77 -4.60 16.27
C ASN A 92 12.81 -5.48 17.12
N GLY A 93 11.94 -6.27 16.49
CA GLY A 93 11.01 -7.13 17.21
C GLY A 93 9.91 -6.37 17.98
N TYR A 94 9.52 -5.19 17.49
CA TYR A 94 8.49 -4.34 18.11
C TYR A 94 7.08 -4.61 17.58
N LEU A 95 6.95 -5.51 16.60
CA LEU A 95 5.63 -5.92 16.10
C LEU A 95 4.94 -6.85 17.11
N PRO A 96 3.60 -6.82 17.19
CA PRO A 96 2.85 -7.80 17.96
C PRO A 96 3.25 -9.22 17.53
N ASP A 97 3.28 -10.15 18.49
CA ASP A 97 3.66 -11.56 18.29
C ASP A 97 5.01 -11.78 17.58
N ARG A 98 5.80 -10.71 17.38
CA ARG A 98 7.08 -10.70 16.66
C ARG A 98 7.01 -11.24 15.23
N VAL A 99 5.81 -11.30 14.66
CA VAL A 99 5.60 -11.78 13.30
C VAL A 99 6.17 -10.77 12.30
N LYS A 100 6.89 -11.27 11.30
CA LYS A 100 7.53 -10.42 10.29
C LYS A 100 6.57 -10.14 9.14
N ILE A 101 6.45 -8.85 8.77
CA ILE A 101 5.54 -8.36 7.75
C ILE A 101 6.15 -8.44 6.34
N PHE A 102 7.45 -8.20 6.22
CA PHE A 102 8.14 -8.15 4.92
C PHE A 102 9.04 -9.35 4.67
N THR A 103 9.52 -10.00 5.74
CA THR A 103 10.48 -11.09 5.63
C THR A 103 9.99 -12.33 6.35
N ASP A 104 10.70 -13.45 6.17
CA ASP A 104 10.59 -14.65 6.97
C ASP A 104 11.65 -14.71 8.09
N CYS A 105 11.71 -15.84 8.80
CA CYS A 105 12.69 -16.07 9.85
C CYS A 105 14.14 -16.03 9.33
N ASP A 106 14.38 -16.37 8.07
CA ASP A 106 15.69 -16.37 7.42
C ASP A 106 16.04 -15.02 6.78
N ASN A 107 15.21 -13.97 6.99
CA ASN A 107 15.31 -12.63 6.36
C ASN A 107 15.18 -12.63 4.84
N ARG A 108 14.57 -13.65 4.24
CA ARG A 108 14.16 -13.62 2.84
C ARG A 108 12.91 -12.74 2.71
N PHE A 109 12.73 -12.04 1.58
CA PHE A 109 11.54 -11.23 1.33
C PHE A 109 10.32 -12.11 1.02
N GLN A 110 9.87 -12.82 2.05
CA GLN A 110 8.65 -13.64 2.07
C GLN A 110 7.90 -13.30 3.36
N PRO A 111 6.76 -12.59 3.27
CA PRO A 111 6.03 -12.15 4.45
C PRO A 111 5.58 -13.31 5.34
N GLN A 112 6.19 -13.46 6.52
CA GLN A 112 5.83 -14.49 7.49
C GLN A 112 4.37 -14.37 7.92
N ILE A 113 3.88 -13.15 8.05
CA ILE A 113 2.49 -12.86 8.42
C ILE A 113 1.47 -13.58 7.53
N LEU A 114 1.76 -13.80 6.25
CA LEU A 114 0.85 -14.52 5.35
C LEU A 114 0.73 -16.01 5.69
N ASN A 115 1.81 -16.61 6.19
CA ASN A 115 1.80 -18.01 6.59
C ASN A 115 1.06 -18.19 7.92
N GLU A 116 1.24 -17.27 8.83
CA GLU A 116 0.73 -17.31 10.20
C GLU A 116 -0.60 -16.54 10.38
N ALA A 117 -1.17 -16.01 9.30
CA ALA A 117 -2.38 -15.17 9.35
C ALA A 117 -3.58 -15.82 10.07
N ILE A 118 -3.66 -17.16 10.10
CA ILE A 118 -4.72 -17.90 10.77
C ILE A 118 -4.52 -17.92 12.29
N ASP A 119 -3.26 -17.89 12.74
CA ASP A 119 -2.88 -18.01 14.14
C ASP A 119 -2.75 -16.66 14.85
N LEU A 120 -2.92 -15.55 14.09
CA LEU A 120 -2.79 -14.20 14.62
C LEU A 120 -4.10 -13.66 15.17
N GLU A 121 -4.10 -13.24 16.43
CA GLU A 121 -5.21 -12.52 17.07
C GLU A 121 -5.10 -11.01 16.84
N ILE A 122 -5.39 -10.54 15.60
CA ILE A 122 -5.35 -9.11 15.28
C ILE A 122 -6.74 -8.50 15.49
N VAL A 123 -6.84 -7.52 16.37
CA VAL A 123 -8.10 -6.83 16.67
C VAL A 123 -8.64 -6.15 15.40
N GLY A 124 -9.87 -6.48 15.03
CA GLY A 124 -10.54 -5.92 13.85
C GLY A 124 -10.33 -6.69 12.56
N LEU A 125 -9.55 -7.77 12.59
CA LEU A 125 -9.41 -8.67 11.46
C LEU A 125 -10.62 -9.61 11.37
N ASP A 126 -11.23 -9.69 10.19
CA ASP A 126 -12.31 -10.61 9.89
C ASP A 126 -11.73 -11.99 9.51
N MET A 127 -11.73 -12.90 10.45
CA MET A 127 -11.13 -14.22 10.28
C MET A 127 -11.83 -15.07 9.22
N GLU A 128 -13.12 -14.88 8.98
CA GLU A 128 -13.83 -15.59 7.90
C GLU A 128 -13.24 -15.24 6.53
N LYS A 129 -12.92 -13.96 6.32
CA LYS A 129 -12.24 -13.53 5.10
C LYS A 129 -10.81 -14.06 5.00
N VAL A 130 -10.07 -14.08 6.11
CA VAL A 130 -8.73 -14.67 6.14
C VAL A 130 -8.76 -16.13 5.72
N TYR A 131 -9.68 -16.92 6.28
CA TYR A 131 -9.86 -18.31 5.88
C TYR A 131 -10.27 -18.45 4.41
N ALA A 132 -11.23 -17.63 3.94
CA ALA A 132 -11.67 -17.66 2.54
C ALA A 132 -10.52 -17.36 1.56
N TYR A 133 -9.67 -16.38 1.83
CA TYR A 133 -8.52 -16.07 0.99
C TYR A 133 -7.45 -17.17 1.03
N LYS A 134 -7.23 -17.80 2.19
CA LYS A 134 -6.30 -18.93 2.34
C LYS A 134 -6.78 -20.14 1.58
N ASP A 135 -8.04 -20.54 1.75
CA ASP A 135 -8.64 -21.70 1.09
C ASP A 135 -8.68 -21.54 -0.43
N ALA A 136 -8.94 -20.32 -0.90
CA ALA A 136 -8.90 -19.99 -2.32
C ALA A 136 -7.48 -19.78 -2.87
N ASN A 137 -6.43 -19.91 -2.05
CA ASN A 137 -5.03 -19.65 -2.40
C ASN A 137 -4.79 -18.24 -2.96
N GLN A 138 -5.58 -17.26 -2.50
CA GLN A 138 -5.53 -15.86 -2.93
C GLN A 138 -4.56 -15.05 -2.06
N THR A 139 -3.28 -15.42 -2.11
CA THR A 139 -2.23 -14.83 -1.26
C THR A 139 -2.07 -13.31 -1.47
N GLU A 140 -2.24 -12.84 -2.71
CA GLU A 140 -2.13 -11.41 -3.01
C GLU A 140 -3.28 -10.60 -2.40
N GLU A 141 -4.51 -11.14 -2.44
CA GLU A 141 -5.67 -10.50 -1.82
C GLU A 141 -5.59 -10.52 -0.30
N LEU A 142 -5.09 -11.62 0.27
CA LEU A 142 -4.83 -11.72 1.70
C LEU A 142 -3.79 -10.68 2.16
N TYR A 143 -2.74 -10.44 1.38
CA TYR A 143 -1.72 -9.44 1.71
C TYR A 143 -2.24 -7.99 1.61
N LYS A 144 -3.23 -7.75 0.75
CA LYS A 144 -3.89 -6.43 0.63
C LYS A 144 -4.90 -6.17 1.73
N TYR A 145 -5.47 -7.24 2.30
CA TYR A 145 -6.46 -7.19 3.37
C TYR A 145 -5.84 -6.87 4.72
#